data_420010b2087467fc89391c7d8c25cf81
#
_entry.id   420010b2087467fc89391c7d8c25cf81
#
_cell.length_a   1.000
_cell.length_b   1.000
_cell.length_c   1.000
_cell.angle_alpha   90.00
_cell.angle_beta   90.00
_cell.angle_gamma   90.00
#
_symmetry.space_group_name_H-M   'P 1'
#
loop_
_entity.id
_entity.type
_entity.pdbx_description
1 polymer ?
#
loop_
_entity_poly.entity_id
_entity_poly.type
_entity_poly.pdbx_seq_one_letter_code
_entity_poly.pdbx_strand_id
1 'polypeptide(L)'
;MRHFRQTFHQLTYVFVLLVIAMTLAGCAKIIGVTTSEPIQINNNKRTLGTKINDQQIETVARVNLDKGGDALKEANINIDSFNGIVLLSGQVPSEQLKQQAGEILGKINPVRQVHNELSVAANSDLQAKSKDSWITTKIKTKLIASSIQSRRVRIITEAKTVYLMGLVSRYEAERITNVAKNTRGVAQVIKVFEYVD
;
A
#
# COMPACT_ATOMS: atom_id res chain seq x y z
N MET A 1 59.43 -6.90 -4.04
CA MET A 1 58.16 -6.14 -4.08
C MET A 1 57.03 -6.82 -4.84
N ARG A 2 57.25 -7.66 -5.86
CA ARG A 2 56.18 -8.36 -6.61
C ARG A 2 55.43 -9.45 -5.79
N HIS A 3 56.11 -10.20 -4.96
CA HIS A 3 55.47 -11.27 -4.13
C HIS A 3 54.54 -10.70 -3.06
N PHE A 4 54.86 -9.56 -2.48
CA PHE A 4 54.02 -8.93 -1.43
C PHE A 4 52.67 -8.45 -2.00
N ARG A 5 52.67 -8.03 -3.26
CA ARG A 5 51.44 -7.56 -3.94
C ARG A 5 50.51 -8.72 -4.33
N GLN A 6 51.08 -9.86 -4.71
CA GLN A 6 50.29 -11.05 -5.04
C GLN A 6 49.60 -11.68 -3.79
N THR A 7 50.33 -11.75 -2.68
CA THR A 7 49.75 -12.24 -1.42
C THR A 7 48.64 -11.35 -0.87
N PHE A 8 48.77 -10.03 -1.06
CA PHE A 8 47.74 -9.07 -0.67
C PHE A 8 46.44 -9.22 -1.48
N HIS A 9 46.55 -9.42 -2.80
CA HIS A 9 45.37 -9.69 -3.63
C HIS A 9 44.70 -11.04 -3.33
N GLN A 10 45.47 -12.07 -3.06
CA GLN A 10 44.89 -13.37 -2.65
C GLN A 10 44.17 -13.28 -1.33
N LEU A 11 44.71 -12.54 -0.36
CA LEU A 11 44.05 -12.34 0.94
C LEU A 11 42.73 -11.56 0.82
N THR A 12 42.68 -10.56 -0.06
CA THR A 12 41.43 -9.80 -0.35
C THR A 12 40.38 -10.65 -1.06
N TYR A 13 40.78 -11.50 -2.00
CA TYR A 13 39.83 -12.41 -2.66
C TYR A 13 39.24 -13.46 -1.68
N VAL A 14 40.06 -14.02 -0.79
CA VAL A 14 39.61 -14.96 0.23
C VAL A 14 38.63 -14.26 1.21
N PHE A 15 38.94 -13.04 1.61
CA PHE A 15 38.07 -12.27 2.51
C PHE A 15 36.72 -11.93 1.86
N VAL A 16 36.71 -11.53 0.59
CA VAL A 16 35.48 -11.25 -0.18
C VAL A 16 34.63 -12.52 -0.36
N LEU A 17 35.27 -13.67 -0.67
CA LEU A 17 34.58 -14.96 -0.77
C LEU A 17 33.97 -15.40 0.57
N LEU A 18 34.67 -15.14 1.68
CA LEU A 18 34.18 -15.47 3.02
C LEU A 18 32.97 -14.62 3.44
N VAL A 19 32.97 -13.33 3.06
CA VAL A 19 31.85 -12.42 3.28
C VAL A 19 30.63 -12.83 2.44
N ILE A 20 30.84 -13.22 1.17
CA ILE A 20 29.76 -13.70 0.29
C ILE A 20 29.20 -15.04 0.80
N ALA A 21 30.03 -15.96 1.30
CA ALA A 21 29.58 -17.20 1.88
C ALA A 21 28.75 -17.01 3.19
N MET A 22 29.10 -16.01 4.01
CA MET A 22 28.33 -15.66 5.22
C MET A 22 26.95 -15.05 4.89
N THR A 23 26.79 -14.34 3.78
CA THR A 23 25.52 -13.74 3.40
C THR A 23 24.52 -14.76 2.82
N LEU A 24 24.98 -15.88 2.28
CA LEU A 24 24.12 -16.93 1.72
C LEU A 24 23.56 -17.91 2.77
N ALA A 25 24.15 -18.01 3.95
CA ALA A 25 23.72 -18.95 5.00
C ALA A 25 22.67 -18.39 5.99
N GLY A 26 22.24 -17.12 5.83
CA GLY A 26 21.58 -16.35 6.89
C GLY A 26 20.05 -16.30 6.90
N CYS A 27 19.32 -16.74 5.87
CA CYS A 27 17.88 -16.43 5.80
C CYS A 27 16.91 -17.50 6.32
N ALA A 28 17.35 -18.73 6.55
CA ALA A 28 16.41 -19.81 6.88
C ALA A 28 16.24 -20.10 8.39
N LYS A 29 17.13 -19.61 9.26
CA LYS A 29 17.12 -19.96 10.70
C LYS A 29 16.61 -18.89 11.66
N ILE A 30 16.34 -17.68 11.22
CA ILE A 30 15.98 -16.58 12.13
C ILE A 30 14.50 -16.63 12.57
N ILE A 31 13.63 -17.30 11.83
CA ILE A 31 12.19 -17.36 12.18
C ILE A 31 11.91 -18.38 13.30
N GLY A 32 12.74 -19.38 13.47
CA GLY A 32 12.52 -20.46 14.44
C GLY A 32 13.07 -20.22 15.86
N VAL A 33 13.88 -19.19 16.08
CA VAL A 33 14.62 -19.01 17.36
C VAL A 33 13.92 -18.04 18.33
N THR A 34 12.93 -17.28 17.88
CA THR A 34 12.31 -16.20 18.71
C THR A 34 10.92 -16.51 19.23
N THR A 35 10.32 -17.67 18.93
CA THR A 35 9.00 -18.01 19.47
C THR A 35 8.97 -19.44 19.96
N SER A 36 8.91 -19.62 21.28
CA SER A 36 8.67 -20.89 21.96
C SER A 36 7.20 -21.34 21.91
N GLU A 37 6.30 -20.54 21.31
CA GLU A 37 4.89 -20.86 21.17
C GLU A 37 4.53 -21.16 19.71
N PRO A 38 3.56 -22.06 19.45
CA PRO A 38 3.06 -22.32 18.10
C PRO A 38 2.59 -21.02 17.45
N ILE A 39 3.04 -20.74 16.22
CA ILE A 39 2.61 -19.56 15.45
C ILE A 39 1.11 -19.71 15.18
N GLN A 40 0.30 -18.95 15.88
CA GLN A 40 -1.14 -18.87 15.63
C GLN A 40 -1.43 -17.85 14.52
N ILE A 41 -2.31 -18.22 13.59
CA ILE A 41 -2.81 -17.31 12.57
C ILE A 41 -3.68 -16.28 13.29
N ASN A 42 -3.18 -15.07 13.44
CA ASN A 42 -3.94 -13.97 14.01
C ASN A 42 -4.83 -13.37 12.92
N ASN A 43 -6.10 -13.73 12.91
CA ASN A 43 -7.08 -13.24 11.93
C ASN A 43 -7.26 -11.71 11.92
N ASN A 44 -6.80 -11.03 12.97
CA ASN A 44 -6.83 -9.57 13.08
C ASN A 44 -5.58 -8.90 12.48
N LYS A 45 -4.69 -9.66 11.85
CA LYS A 45 -3.50 -9.11 11.18
C LYS A 45 -3.48 -9.54 9.72
N ARG A 46 -3.34 -8.56 8.84
CA ARG A 46 -3.09 -8.80 7.41
C ARG A 46 -1.81 -9.62 7.24
N THR A 47 -1.91 -10.82 6.67
CA THR A 47 -0.79 -11.72 6.47
C THR A 47 0.14 -11.21 5.36
N LEU A 48 1.36 -11.74 5.29
CA LEU A 48 2.29 -11.44 4.18
C LEU A 48 1.70 -11.92 2.84
N GLY A 49 1.06 -13.09 2.82
CA GLY A 49 0.37 -13.61 1.63
C GLY A 49 -0.71 -12.66 1.14
N THR A 50 -1.53 -12.10 2.03
CA THR A 50 -2.56 -11.12 1.67
C THR A 50 -1.95 -9.84 1.08
N LYS A 51 -0.79 -9.39 1.59
CA LYS A 51 -0.11 -8.21 1.02
C LYS A 51 0.39 -8.47 -0.40
N ILE A 52 0.91 -9.67 -0.65
CA ILE A 52 1.36 -10.07 -1.99
C ILE A 52 0.15 -10.14 -2.94
N ASN A 53 -0.97 -10.72 -2.50
CA ASN A 53 -2.20 -10.78 -3.29
C ASN A 53 -2.73 -9.38 -3.62
N ASP A 54 -2.74 -8.46 -2.65
CA ASP A 54 -3.18 -7.07 -2.89
C ASP A 54 -2.30 -6.38 -3.94
N GLN A 55 -0.99 -6.58 -3.89
CA GLN A 55 -0.08 -6.02 -4.89
C GLN A 55 -0.29 -6.63 -6.29
N GLN A 56 -0.60 -7.92 -6.36
CA GLN A 56 -0.98 -8.56 -7.63
C GLN A 56 -2.30 -8.00 -8.17
N ILE A 57 -3.30 -7.80 -7.32
CA ILE A 57 -4.57 -7.15 -7.68
C ILE A 57 -4.30 -5.77 -8.29
N GLU A 58 -3.52 -4.92 -7.62
CA GLU A 58 -3.18 -3.57 -8.12
C GLU A 58 -2.50 -3.62 -9.49
N THR A 59 -1.56 -4.57 -9.69
CA THR A 59 -0.85 -4.75 -10.96
C THR A 59 -1.79 -5.22 -12.07
N VAL A 60 -2.60 -6.26 -11.82
CA VAL A 60 -3.55 -6.80 -12.80
C VAL A 60 -4.62 -5.76 -13.14
N ALA A 61 -5.11 -5.03 -12.13
CA ALA A 61 -6.08 -3.96 -12.31
C ALA A 61 -5.53 -2.85 -13.21
N ARG A 62 -4.29 -2.42 -13.01
CA ARG A 62 -3.63 -1.42 -13.89
C ARG A 62 -3.59 -1.91 -15.33
N VAL A 63 -3.09 -3.12 -15.57
CA VAL A 63 -3.00 -3.69 -16.91
C VAL A 63 -4.37 -3.80 -17.58
N ASN A 64 -5.41 -4.18 -16.82
CA ASN A 64 -6.76 -4.32 -17.38
C ASN A 64 -7.42 -2.97 -17.68
N LEU A 65 -7.17 -1.94 -16.85
CA LEU A 65 -7.62 -0.57 -17.14
C LEU A 65 -6.94 -0.03 -18.41
N ASP A 66 -5.64 -0.24 -18.54
CA ASP A 66 -4.88 0.20 -19.73
C ASP A 66 -5.39 -0.47 -21.02
N LYS A 67 -5.86 -1.74 -20.92
CA LYS A 67 -6.51 -2.46 -22.02
C LYS A 67 -7.96 -2.02 -22.26
N GLY A 68 -8.57 -1.34 -21.31
CA GLY A 68 -9.93 -0.84 -21.40
C GLY A 68 -10.11 0.35 -22.36
N GLY A 69 -9.00 0.88 -22.92
CA GLY A 69 -8.97 1.95 -23.90
C GLY A 69 -8.06 3.12 -23.49
N ASP A 70 -7.65 3.89 -24.48
CA ASP A 70 -6.70 5.00 -24.29
C ASP A 70 -7.18 6.02 -23.26
N ALA A 71 -8.47 6.31 -23.21
CA ALA A 71 -9.04 7.26 -22.26
C ALA A 71 -8.90 6.80 -20.79
N LEU A 72 -8.98 5.50 -20.49
CA LEU A 72 -8.71 4.95 -19.16
C LEU A 72 -7.21 4.91 -18.86
N LYS A 73 -6.39 4.62 -19.85
CA LYS A 73 -4.93 4.59 -19.73
C LYS A 73 -4.35 5.96 -19.41
N GLU A 74 -4.88 7.02 -20.03
CA GLU A 74 -4.42 8.41 -19.84
C GLU A 74 -5.05 9.10 -18.63
N ALA A 75 -6.13 8.56 -18.09
CA ALA A 75 -6.80 9.09 -16.92
C ALA A 75 -5.94 8.97 -15.65
N ASN A 76 -6.12 9.93 -14.73
CA ASN A 76 -5.44 9.88 -13.43
C ASN A 76 -6.18 8.93 -12.49
N ILE A 77 -5.97 7.63 -12.62
CA ILE A 77 -6.60 6.60 -11.79
C ILE A 77 -5.56 5.99 -10.84
N ASN A 78 -5.81 6.13 -9.54
CA ASN A 78 -5.08 5.43 -8.50
C ASN A 78 -5.84 4.18 -8.10
N ILE A 79 -5.11 3.09 -7.89
CA ILE A 79 -5.65 1.78 -7.51
C ILE A 79 -4.96 1.37 -6.22
N ASP A 80 -5.73 1.19 -5.17
CA ASP A 80 -5.25 0.76 -3.88
C ASP A 80 -6.02 -0.49 -3.43
N SER A 81 -5.32 -1.57 -3.12
CA SER A 81 -5.93 -2.81 -2.61
C SER A 81 -5.56 -3.06 -1.16
N PHE A 82 -6.52 -3.46 -0.37
CA PHE A 82 -6.34 -3.87 1.00
C PHE A 82 -7.27 -5.04 1.34
N ASN A 83 -6.70 -6.21 1.60
CA ASN A 83 -7.44 -7.44 1.89
C ASN A 83 -8.47 -7.81 0.80
N GLY A 84 -8.14 -7.57 -0.50
CA GLY A 84 -9.04 -7.81 -1.63
C GLY A 84 -10.16 -6.76 -1.80
N ILE A 85 -10.23 -5.76 -0.94
CA ILE A 85 -11.06 -4.57 -1.13
C ILE A 85 -10.25 -3.57 -1.95
N VAL A 86 -10.77 -3.11 -3.07
CA VAL A 86 -10.09 -2.19 -3.98
C VAL A 86 -10.74 -0.83 -3.95
N LEU A 87 -9.92 0.20 -3.80
CA LEU A 87 -10.30 1.59 -3.96
C LEU A 87 -9.79 2.10 -5.31
N LEU A 88 -10.68 2.68 -6.10
CA LEU A 88 -10.36 3.53 -7.24
C LEU A 88 -10.51 4.98 -6.82
N SER A 89 -9.47 5.77 -6.91
CA SER A 89 -9.50 7.21 -6.66
C SER A 89 -8.81 7.98 -7.78
N GLY A 90 -9.12 9.26 -7.91
CA GLY A 90 -8.57 10.08 -8.97
C GLY A 90 -9.65 10.66 -9.89
N GLN A 91 -9.29 10.93 -11.15
CA GLN A 91 -10.14 11.64 -12.11
C GLN A 91 -10.26 10.87 -13.41
N VAL A 92 -11.46 10.90 -13.97
CA VAL A 92 -11.79 10.39 -15.31
C VAL A 92 -12.61 11.43 -16.08
N PRO A 93 -12.55 11.45 -17.42
CA PRO A 93 -13.26 12.43 -18.24
C PRO A 93 -14.79 12.32 -18.22
N SER A 94 -15.35 11.15 -17.90
CA SER A 94 -16.80 10.93 -17.97
C SER A 94 -17.30 9.89 -16.98
N GLU A 95 -18.59 9.94 -16.65
CA GLU A 95 -19.25 8.95 -15.80
C GLU A 95 -19.24 7.54 -16.43
N GLN A 96 -19.30 7.45 -17.75
CA GLN A 96 -19.19 6.18 -18.47
C GLN A 96 -17.83 5.50 -18.21
N LEU A 97 -16.72 6.26 -18.25
CA LEU A 97 -15.39 5.74 -17.96
C LEU A 97 -15.24 5.36 -16.49
N LYS A 98 -15.87 6.10 -15.57
CA LYS A 98 -15.93 5.74 -14.15
C LYS A 98 -16.61 4.39 -13.96
N GLN A 99 -17.79 4.18 -14.56
CA GLN A 99 -18.51 2.91 -14.48
C GLN A 99 -17.69 1.76 -15.11
N GLN A 100 -17.15 1.99 -16.30
CA GLN A 100 -16.30 1.01 -17.00
C GLN A 100 -15.09 0.58 -16.14
N ALA A 101 -14.42 1.52 -15.50
CA ALA A 101 -13.30 1.21 -14.60
C ALA A 101 -13.74 0.32 -13.44
N GLY A 102 -14.87 0.61 -12.80
CA GLY A 102 -15.43 -0.23 -11.73
C GLY A 102 -15.76 -1.65 -12.20
N GLU A 103 -16.37 -1.79 -13.38
CA GLU A 103 -16.72 -3.09 -13.95
C GLU A 103 -15.48 -3.93 -14.31
N ILE A 104 -14.44 -3.30 -14.85
CA ILE A 104 -13.17 -3.99 -15.15
C ILE A 104 -12.59 -4.59 -13.88
N LEU A 105 -12.54 -3.82 -12.80
CA LEU A 105 -11.96 -4.30 -11.54
C LEU A 105 -12.83 -5.33 -10.84
N GLY A 106 -14.15 -5.20 -10.93
CA GLY A 106 -15.08 -6.18 -10.34
C GLY A 106 -14.98 -7.58 -10.93
N LYS A 107 -14.40 -7.73 -12.15
CA LYS A 107 -14.16 -9.02 -12.82
C LYS A 107 -12.84 -9.69 -12.43
N ILE A 108 -11.99 -9.02 -11.66
CA ILE A 108 -10.68 -9.55 -11.25
C ILE A 108 -10.84 -10.47 -10.05
N ASN A 109 -10.49 -11.73 -10.18
CA ASN A 109 -10.37 -12.62 -9.01
C ASN A 109 -8.96 -12.46 -8.40
N PRO A 110 -8.78 -12.23 -7.10
CA PRO A 110 -9.72 -12.37 -5.98
C PRO A 110 -10.28 -11.04 -5.41
N VAL A 111 -10.66 -10.06 -6.25
CA VAL A 111 -11.30 -8.82 -5.75
C VAL A 111 -12.63 -9.16 -5.08
N ARG A 112 -12.78 -8.72 -3.84
CA ARG A 112 -13.98 -8.95 -3.01
C ARG A 112 -14.99 -7.81 -3.13
N GLN A 113 -14.48 -6.58 -3.23
CA GLN A 113 -15.29 -5.36 -3.31
C GLN A 113 -14.51 -4.26 -4.01
N VAL A 114 -15.21 -3.43 -4.79
CA VAL A 114 -14.65 -2.24 -5.43
C VAL A 114 -15.37 -1.00 -4.88
N HIS A 115 -14.60 -0.08 -4.31
CA HIS A 115 -15.04 1.26 -3.97
C HIS A 115 -14.59 2.20 -5.10
N ASN A 116 -15.54 2.60 -5.95
CA ASN A 116 -15.26 3.46 -7.09
C ASN A 116 -15.51 4.92 -6.73
N GLU A 117 -14.49 5.56 -6.22
CA GLU A 117 -14.48 6.96 -5.77
C GLU A 117 -13.84 7.89 -6.83
N LEU A 118 -13.81 7.47 -8.09
CA LEU A 118 -13.36 8.32 -9.19
C LEU A 118 -14.29 9.54 -9.33
N SER A 119 -13.71 10.71 -9.54
CA SER A 119 -14.45 11.93 -9.85
C SER A 119 -14.42 12.21 -11.35
N VAL A 120 -15.53 12.74 -11.89
CA VAL A 120 -15.56 13.20 -13.28
C VAL A 120 -14.99 14.60 -13.32
N ALA A 121 -13.74 14.73 -13.72
CA ALA A 121 -12.99 15.98 -13.78
C ALA A 121 -11.75 15.82 -14.66
N ALA A 122 -11.13 16.95 -15.03
CA ALA A 122 -9.80 16.93 -15.62
C ALA A 122 -8.75 16.38 -14.62
N ASN A 123 -7.68 15.81 -15.14
CA ASN A 123 -6.60 15.27 -14.31
C ASN A 123 -6.02 16.33 -13.35
N SER A 124 -5.79 15.96 -12.10
CA SER A 124 -5.19 16.82 -11.10
C SER A 124 -3.75 17.18 -11.46
N ASP A 125 -3.35 18.42 -11.13
CA ASP A 125 -1.99 18.89 -11.34
C ASP A 125 -0.99 18.39 -10.27
N LEU A 126 0.31 18.62 -10.51
CA LEU A 126 1.37 18.24 -9.59
C LEU A 126 1.30 18.97 -8.25
N GLN A 127 0.76 20.20 -8.20
CA GLN A 127 0.60 20.94 -6.96
C GLN A 127 -0.47 20.32 -6.07
N ALA A 128 -1.59 19.88 -6.66
CA ALA A 128 -2.64 19.18 -5.93
C ALA A 128 -2.10 17.88 -5.33
N LYS A 129 -1.41 17.08 -6.12
CA LYS A 129 -0.78 15.82 -5.65
C LYS A 129 0.24 16.03 -4.52
N SER A 130 1.04 17.09 -4.59
CA SER A 130 1.99 17.45 -3.52
C SER A 130 1.28 17.81 -2.22
N LYS A 131 0.18 18.58 -2.28
CA LYS A 131 -0.64 18.93 -1.10
C LYS A 131 -1.28 17.69 -0.48
N ASP A 132 -1.78 16.76 -1.28
CA ASP A 132 -2.40 15.53 -0.81
C ASP A 132 -1.36 14.60 -0.13
N SER A 133 -0.17 14.48 -0.68
CA SER A 133 0.95 13.75 -0.06
C SER A 133 1.31 14.35 1.31
N TRP A 134 1.30 15.67 1.44
CA TRP A 134 1.55 16.37 2.71
C TRP A 134 0.44 16.13 3.74
N ILE A 135 -0.84 16.08 3.31
CA ILE A 135 -1.97 15.73 4.18
C ILE A 135 -1.80 14.30 4.71
N THR A 136 -1.52 13.35 3.82
CA THR A 136 -1.28 11.94 4.19
C THR A 136 -0.17 11.83 5.24
N THR A 137 0.94 12.53 5.04
CA THR A 137 2.08 12.52 5.96
C THR A 137 1.69 13.05 7.33
N LYS A 138 0.96 14.18 7.41
CA LYS A 138 0.47 14.74 8.68
C LYS A 138 -0.42 13.76 9.43
N ILE A 139 -1.35 13.09 8.73
CA ILE A 139 -2.23 12.11 9.36
C ILE A 139 -1.41 10.94 9.92
N LYS A 140 -0.49 10.37 9.14
CA LYS A 140 0.39 9.27 9.59
C LYS A 140 1.19 9.65 10.84
N THR A 141 1.77 10.85 10.86
CA THR A 141 2.53 11.35 12.02
C THR A 141 1.64 11.48 13.27
N LYS A 142 0.43 12.03 13.12
CA LYS A 142 -0.52 12.14 14.23
C LYS A 142 -0.98 10.79 14.76
N LEU A 143 -1.22 9.80 13.88
CA LEU A 143 -1.59 8.45 14.31
C LEU A 143 -0.48 7.78 15.12
N ILE A 144 0.78 7.94 14.69
CA ILE A 144 1.95 7.43 15.44
C ILE A 144 2.04 8.11 16.81
N ALA A 145 1.90 9.43 16.86
CA ALA A 145 1.92 10.20 18.13
C ALA A 145 0.77 9.81 19.09
N SER A 146 -0.36 9.35 18.53
CA SER A 146 -1.53 8.91 19.32
C SER A 146 -1.48 7.44 19.73
N SER A 147 -0.35 6.76 19.56
CA SER A 147 -0.16 5.31 19.83
C SER A 147 -1.16 4.41 19.09
N ILE A 148 -1.68 4.88 17.96
CA ILE A 148 -2.56 4.10 17.09
C ILE A 148 -1.69 3.27 16.16
N GLN A 149 -1.99 1.98 16.03
CA GLN A 149 -1.25 1.07 15.15
C GLN A 149 -1.49 1.40 13.66
N SER A 150 -0.84 2.46 13.17
CA SER A 150 -1.00 2.96 11.79
C SER A 150 -0.62 1.93 10.71
N ARG A 151 0.12 0.87 11.05
CA ARG A 151 0.53 -0.21 10.13
C ARG A 151 -0.66 -1.05 9.62
N ARG A 152 -1.80 -1.00 10.31
CA ARG A 152 -3.03 -1.70 9.93
C ARG A 152 -3.93 -0.88 9.03
N VAL A 153 -3.56 0.37 8.77
CA VAL A 153 -4.39 1.31 8.03
C VAL A 153 -3.60 1.86 6.85
N ARG A 154 -4.21 1.81 5.69
CA ARG A 154 -3.74 2.49 4.48
C ARG A 154 -4.47 3.81 4.38
N ILE A 155 -3.73 4.89 4.22
CA ILE A 155 -4.25 6.25 4.14
C ILE A 155 -3.91 6.78 2.76
N ILE A 156 -4.93 7.07 1.99
CA ILE A 156 -4.84 7.63 0.64
C ILE A 156 -5.49 9.01 0.70
N THR A 157 -4.86 9.99 0.07
CA THR A 157 -5.46 11.32 -0.09
C THR A 157 -5.49 11.67 -1.55
N GLU A 158 -6.67 12.04 -2.04
CA GLU A 158 -6.90 12.51 -3.41
C GLU A 158 -7.84 13.73 -3.37
N ALA A 159 -7.45 14.84 -3.97
CA ALA A 159 -8.21 16.08 -3.99
C ALA A 159 -8.70 16.51 -2.59
N LYS A 160 -7.84 16.41 -1.54
CA LYS A 160 -8.13 16.67 -0.11
C LYS A 160 -9.18 15.74 0.52
N THR A 161 -9.67 14.74 -0.20
CA THR A 161 -10.47 13.64 0.36
C THR A 161 -9.54 12.57 0.85
N VAL A 162 -9.72 12.15 2.11
CA VAL A 162 -8.91 11.11 2.75
C VAL A 162 -9.71 9.82 2.78
N TYR A 163 -9.18 8.78 2.17
CA TYR A 163 -9.71 7.42 2.21
C TYR A 163 -8.93 6.61 3.24
N LEU A 164 -9.65 5.97 4.13
CA LEU A 164 -9.08 5.17 5.21
C LEU A 164 -9.45 3.70 4.98
N MET A 165 -8.48 2.90 4.56
CA MET A 165 -8.64 1.46 4.37
C MET A 165 -7.93 0.71 5.51
N GLY A 166 -8.49 -0.40 5.95
CA GLY A 166 -7.85 -1.16 7.04
C GLY A 166 -8.75 -2.22 7.63
N LEU A 167 -8.13 -3.14 8.36
CA LEU A 167 -8.80 -4.15 9.16
C LEU A 167 -8.71 -3.71 10.63
N VAL A 168 -9.78 -3.15 11.17
CA VAL A 168 -9.79 -2.43 12.45
C VAL A 168 -11.07 -2.70 13.24
N SER A 169 -11.01 -2.55 14.57
CA SER A 169 -12.24 -2.52 15.39
C SER A 169 -13.01 -1.21 15.18
N ARG A 170 -14.29 -1.19 15.53
CA ARG A 170 -15.12 0.05 15.45
C ARG A 170 -14.51 1.18 16.27
N TYR A 171 -13.99 0.87 17.44
CA TYR A 171 -13.33 1.84 18.31
C TYR A 171 -12.07 2.44 17.65
N GLU A 172 -11.22 1.60 17.05
CA GLU A 172 -10.04 2.07 16.32
C GLU A 172 -10.42 2.91 15.10
N ALA A 173 -11.45 2.48 14.35
CA ALA A 173 -11.94 3.19 13.17
C ALA A 173 -12.38 4.62 13.51
N GLU A 174 -13.09 4.82 14.62
CA GLU A 174 -13.51 6.15 15.06
C GLU A 174 -12.34 7.01 15.46
N ARG A 175 -11.39 6.49 16.23
CA ARG A 175 -10.18 7.22 16.62
C ARG A 175 -9.37 7.68 15.40
N ILE A 176 -9.17 6.77 14.43
CA ILE A 176 -8.43 7.06 13.19
C ILE A 176 -9.18 8.12 12.37
N THR A 177 -10.49 7.96 12.24
CA THR A 177 -11.34 8.92 11.50
C THR A 177 -11.28 10.32 12.13
N ASN A 178 -11.33 10.41 13.46
CA ASN A 178 -11.24 11.68 14.18
C ASN A 178 -9.87 12.36 13.97
N VAL A 179 -8.77 11.61 14.00
CA VAL A 179 -7.44 12.14 13.69
C VAL A 179 -7.38 12.70 12.27
N ALA A 180 -7.94 11.97 11.30
CA ALA A 180 -7.98 12.40 9.90
C ALA A 180 -8.83 13.66 9.73
N LYS A 181 -10.06 13.68 10.25
CA LYS A 181 -11.00 14.84 10.18
C LYS A 181 -10.38 16.10 10.78
N ASN A 182 -9.64 15.96 11.90
CA ASN A 182 -9.02 17.10 12.60
C ASN A 182 -7.63 17.45 12.06
N THR A 183 -7.29 16.97 10.85
CA THR A 183 -6.02 17.32 10.21
C THR A 183 -6.21 18.44 9.20
N ARG A 184 -5.47 19.54 9.41
CA ARG A 184 -5.54 20.73 8.53
C ARG A 184 -5.25 20.37 7.09
N GLY A 185 -6.19 20.72 6.21
CA GLY A 185 -6.13 20.49 4.77
C GLY A 185 -7.06 19.37 4.29
N VAL A 186 -7.60 18.55 5.19
CA VAL A 186 -8.61 17.54 4.88
C VAL A 186 -9.97 18.23 4.64
N ALA A 187 -10.58 17.93 3.51
CA ALA A 187 -11.94 18.38 3.18
C ALA A 187 -12.98 17.32 3.52
N GLN A 188 -12.67 16.06 3.25
CA GLN A 188 -13.58 14.93 3.47
C GLN A 188 -12.82 13.70 3.93
N VAL A 189 -13.47 12.82 4.70
CA VAL A 189 -12.94 11.51 5.10
C VAL A 189 -13.95 10.43 4.74
N ILE A 190 -13.50 9.46 3.94
CA ILE A 190 -14.28 8.29 3.53
C ILE A 190 -13.68 7.05 4.19
N LYS A 191 -14.53 6.29 4.86
CA LYS A 191 -14.14 5.04 5.54
C LYS A 191 -14.35 3.85 4.61
N VAL A 192 -13.26 3.15 4.31
CA VAL A 192 -13.22 1.91 3.53
C VAL A 192 -12.65 0.81 4.45
N PHE A 193 -13.14 0.76 5.68
CA PHE A 193 -12.70 -0.19 6.70
C PHE A 193 -13.44 -1.52 6.58
N GLU A 194 -12.71 -2.59 6.86
CA GLU A 194 -13.27 -3.88 7.25
C GLU A 194 -13.19 -4.01 8.78
N TYR A 195 -14.27 -4.37 9.43
CA TYR A 195 -14.35 -4.43 10.90
C TYR A 195 -14.06 -5.83 11.42
N VAL A 196 -13.30 -5.88 12.52
CA VAL A 196 -12.90 -7.11 13.23
C VAL A 196 -13.39 -7.03 14.68
N ASP A 197 -14.67 -6.96 14.86
CA ASP A 197 -15.31 -7.01 16.20
C ASP A 197 -15.61 -8.46 16.58
#